data_d8c0b1d57bdee13ea2d6d66fbf336195
#
_entry.id   d8c0b1d57bdee13ea2d6d66fbf336195
#
_cell.length_a   1.000
_cell.length_b   1.000
_cell.length_c   1.000
_cell.angle_alpha   90.00
_cell.angle_beta   90.00
_cell.angle_gamma   90.00
#
_symmetry.space_group_name_H-M   'P 1'
#
loop_
_entity.id
_entity.type
_entity.pdbx_description
1 polymer ?
#
loop_
_entity_poly.entity_id
_entity_poly.type
_entity_poly.pdbx_seq_one_letter_code
_entity_poly.pdbx_strand_id
1 'polypeptide(L)'
;MTHEMKLQSKYYDFIKYGTKRIELRLFDEKRSLLKIGDKIKFLKEPDLKESFEAKVIGLLRYDSFSNLSEDFDISILADKSMTKDELLDVLQEFYTEEKQKEYGVLGIRIEI
;
A
#
# COMPACT_ATOMS: atom_id res chain seq x y z
N MET A 1 9.00 -7.33 -14.36
CA MET A 1 7.97 -8.29 -13.94
C MET A 1 6.71 -7.54 -13.53
N THR A 2 5.56 -8.11 -13.75
CA THR A 2 4.28 -7.53 -13.32
C THR A 2 3.69 -8.35 -12.18
N HIS A 3 3.31 -7.67 -11.10
CA HIS A 3 2.66 -8.26 -9.95
C HIS A 3 1.19 -7.86 -9.94
N GLU A 4 0.34 -8.66 -9.33
CA GLU A 4 -1.07 -8.30 -9.15
C GLU A 4 -1.38 -8.06 -7.67
N MET A 5 -2.12 -7.02 -7.39
CA MET A 5 -2.59 -6.71 -6.04
C MET A 5 -4.04 -6.28 -6.07
N LYS A 6 -4.83 -6.82 -5.15
CA LYS A 6 -6.23 -6.42 -4.99
C LYS A 6 -6.31 -5.26 -4.02
N LEU A 7 -7.17 -4.29 -4.34
CA LEU A 7 -7.41 -3.14 -3.48
C LEU A 7 -8.90 -3.01 -3.20
N GLN A 8 -9.24 -2.65 -1.96
CA GLN A 8 -10.58 -2.18 -1.67
C GLN A 8 -10.89 -0.97 -2.54
N SER A 9 -12.14 -0.85 -2.94
CA SER A 9 -12.61 0.21 -3.84
C SER A 9 -12.13 1.60 -3.44
N LYS A 10 -12.20 1.92 -2.17
CA LYS A 10 -11.76 3.21 -1.62
C LYS A 10 -10.29 3.50 -1.92
N TYR A 11 -9.40 2.54 -1.64
CA TYR A 11 -7.96 2.74 -1.83
C TYR A 11 -7.55 2.69 -3.30
N TYR A 12 -8.25 1.89 -4.10
CA TYR A 12 -8.11 1.91 -5.55
C TYR A 12 -8.34 3.31 -6.10
N ASP A 13 -9.45 3.93 -5.68
CA ASP A 13 -9.81 5.28 -6.14
C ASP A 13 -8.83 6.33 -5.61
N PHE A 14 -8.31 6.17 -4.39
CA PHE A 14 -7.30 7.08 -3.85
C PHE A 14 -6.01 7.07 -4.67
N ILE A 15 -5.64 5.95 -5.25
CA ILE A 15 -4.48 5.89 -6.14
C ILE A 15 -4.84 6.45 -7.52
N LYS A 16 -5.89 5.93 -8.13
CA LYS A 16 -6.22 6.24 -9.53
C LYS A 16 -6.66 7.69 -9.73
N TYR A 17 -7.44 8.21 -8.80
CA TYR A 17 -8.05 9.54 -8.94
C TYR A 17 -7.56 10.54 -7.90
N GLY A 18 -6.82 10.11 -6.91
CA GLY A 18 -6.41 10.93 -5.79
C GLY A 18 -4.89 11.09 -5.68
N THR A 19 -4.44 11.26 -4.44
CA THR A 19 -3.05 11.62 -4.12
C THR A 19 -2.25 10.49 -3.49
N LYS A 20 -2.87 9.33 -3.23
CA LYS A 20 -2.16 8.18 -2.66
C LYS A 20 -1.06 7.72 -3.61
N ARG A 21 0.18 7.66 -3.10
CA ARG A 21 1.35 7.26 -3.91
C ARG A 21 2.22 6.23 -3.20
N ILE A 22 1.80 5.76 -2.03
CA ILE A 22 2.46 4.69 -1.30
C ILE A 22 1.43 3.64 -0.95
N GLU A 23 1.61 2.43 -1.45
CA GLU A 23 0.80 1.28 -1.07
C GLU A 23 1.43 0.59 0.14
N LEU A 24 0.62 0.13 1.08
CA LEU A 24 1.06 -0.38 2.37
C LEU A 24 0.79 -1.87 2.47
N ARG A 25 1.84 -2.67 2.63
CA ARG A 25 1.77 -4.13 2.72
C ARG A 25 2.74 -4.65 3.78
N LEU A 26 2.53 -5.88 4.23
CA LEU A 26 3.56 -6.59 5.00
C LEU A 26 4.71 -6.93 4.07
N PHE A 27 5.93 -6.94 4.59
CA PHE A 27 7.10 -7.41 3.87
C PHE A 27 7.19 -8.92 3.98
N ASP A 28 6.19 -9.60 3.44
CA ASP A 28 6.12 -11.06 3.45
C ASP A 28 6.89 -11.64 2.25
N GLU A 29 6.87 -12.95 2.12
CA GLU A 29 7.59 -13.65 1.06
C GLU A 29 7.20 -13.13 -0.33
N LYS A 30 5.92 -12.92 -0.57
CA LYS A 30 5.43 -12.47 -1.87
C LYS A 30 5.91 -11.06 -2.19
N ARG A 31 5.88 -10.15 -1.22
CA ARG A 31 6.28 -8.74 -1.43
C ARG A 31 7.79 -8.57 -1.45
N SER A 32 8.54 -9.51 -0.89
CA SER A 32 10.00 -9.50 -0.96
C SER A 32 10.52 -9.65 -2.39
N LEU A 33 9.67 -10.12 -3.30
CA LEU A 33 10.02 -10.29 -4.71
C LEU A 33 9.91 -9.00 -5.54
N LEU A 34 9.32 -7.96 -4.98
CA LEU A 34 9.19 -6.68 -5.68
C LEU A 34 10.53 -6.00 -5.88
N LYS A 35 10.75 -5.44 -7.06
CA LYS A 35 11.95 -4.68 -7.41
C LYS A 35 11.56 -3.34 -8.00
N ILE A 36 12.41 -2.34 -7.79
CA ILE A 36 12.23 -1.04 -8.42
C ILE A 36 12.25 -1.24 -9.94
N GLY A 37 11.28 -0.64 -10.62
CA GLY A 37 11.09 -0.81 -12.06
C GLY A 37 10.02 -1.84 -12.42
N ASP A 38 9.63 -2.69 -11.48
CA ASP A 38 8.52 -3.62 -11.68
C ASP A 38 7.21 -2.85 -11.83
N LYS A 39 6.21 -3.52 -12.40
CA LYS A 39 4.85 -3.00 -12.50
C LYS A 39 3.93 -3.74 -11.56
N ILE A 40 2.93 -3.04 -11.05
CA ILE A 40 1.85 -3.64 -10.28
C ILE A 40 0.55 -3.38 -11.00
N LYS A 41 -0.19 -4.46 -11.28
CA LYS A 41 -1.56 -4.36 -11.75
C LYS A 41 -2.47 -4.37 -10.55
N PHE A 42 -3.12 -3.24 -10.29
CA PHE A 42 -4.09 -3.10 -9.21
C PHE A 42 -5.47 -3.46 -9.71
N LEU A 43 -6.13 -4.34 -8.97
CA LEU A 43 -7.47 -4.83 -9.28
C LEU A 43 -8.45 -4.30 -8.24
N LYS A 44 -9.55 -3.72 -8.70
CA LYS A 44 -10.55 -3.12 -7.80
C LYS A 44 -11.52 -4.17 -7.28
N GLU A 45 -11.56 -4.33 -5.96
CA GLU A 45 -12.56 -5.17 -5.31
C GLU A 45 -13.96 -4.51 -5.36
N PRO A 46 -15.06 -5.27 -5.34
CA PRO A 46 -15.10 -6.73 -5.10
C PRO A 46 -15.03 -7.59 -6.36
N ASP A 47 -15.39 -7.06 -7.53
CA ASP A 47 -15.56 -7.87 -8.74
C ASP A 47 -14.29 -7.98 -9.60
N LEU A 48 -13.28 -7.18 -9.33
CA LEU A 48 -12.00 -7.17 -10.02
C LEU A 48 -12.10 -6.84 -11.52
N LYS A 49 -13.16 -6.13 -11.91
CA LYS A 49 -13.39 -5.78 -13.33
C LYS A 49 -12.59 -4.56 -13.77
N GLU A 50 -12.29 -3.65 -12.84
CA GLU A 50 -11.47 -2.47 -13.13
C GLU A 50 -10.06 -2.70 -12.66
N SER A 51 -9.10 -2.23 -13.45
CA SER A 51 -7.69 -2.36 -13.11
C SER A 51 -6.89 -1.23 -13.75
N PHE A 52 -5.71 -0.98 -13.20
CA PHE A 52 -4.70 -0.14 -13.82
C PHE A 52 -3.31 -0.62 -13.41
N GLU A 53 -2.30 -0.21 -14.15
CA GLU A 53 -0.92 -0.53 -13.81
C GLU A 53 -0.19 0.69 -13.27
N ALA A 54 0.69 0.45 -12.30
CA ALA A 54 1.58 1.45 -11.74
C ALA A 54 3.02 0.90 -11.72
N LYS A 55 3.99 1.79 -11.80
CA LYS A 55 5.39 1.43 -11.74
C LYS A 55 5.92 1.56 -10.31
N VAL A 56 6.68 0.58 -9.87
CA VAL A 56 7.35 0.63 -8.56
C VAL A 56 8.58 1.54 -8.69
N ILE A 57 8.58 2.66 -7.96
CA ILE A 57 9.68 3.62 -7.98
C ILE A 57 10.44 3.70 -6.64
N GLY A 58 9.96 3.04 -5.61
CA GLY A 58 10.65 2.99 -4.32
C GLY A 58 10.09 1.87 -3.44
N LEU A 59 10.95 1.35 -2.58
CA LEU A 59 10.59 0.31 -1.62
C LEU A 59 11.10 0.75 -0.26
N LEU A 60 10.18 0.99 0.68
CA LEU A 60 10.45 1.59 1.98
C LEU A 60 10.12 0.57 3.08
N ARG A 61 11.13 0.15 3.83
CA ARG A 61 10.96 -0.85 4.89
C ARG A 61 10.92 -0.20 6.25
N TYR A 62 9.94 -0.61 7.06
CA TYR A 62 9.75 -0.14 8.44
C TYR A 62 9.40 -1.32 9.34
N ASP A 63 9.51 -1.12 10.64
CA ASP A 63 9.14 -2.15 11.62
C ASP A 63 7.62 -2.22 11.83
N SER A 64 6.93 -1.11 11.60
CA SER A 64 5.47 -1.03 11.77
C SER A 64 4.87 0.03 10.85
N PHE A 65 3.57 -0.06 10.60
CA PHE A 65 2.86 0.98 9.87
C PHE A 65 2.82 2.29 10.65
N SER A 66 2.81 2.21 11.97
CA SER A 66 2.87 3.41 12.82
C SER A 66 4.15 4.19 12.55
N ASN A 67 5.30 3.52 12.52
CA ASN A 67 6.58 4.17 12.22
C ASN A 67 6.61 4.75 10.80
N LEU A 68 6.11 3.99 9.84
CA LEU A 68 6.03 4.45 8.45
C LEU A 68 5.18 5.71 8.34
N SER A 69 4.04 5.75 9.02
CA SER A 69 3.11 6.86 8.94
C SER A 69 3.68 8.18 9.46
N GLU A 70 4.67 8.13 10.34
CA GLU A 70 5.31 9.33 10.88
C GLU A 70 6.11 10.09 9.82
N ASP A 71 6.58 9.41 8.78
CA ASP A 71 7.45 10.01 7.77
C ASP A 71 6.70 10.61 6.58
N PHE A 72 5.39 10.38 6.46
CA PHE A 72 4.63 10.80 5.28
C PHE A 72 3.31 11.44 5.65
N ASP A 73 2.85 12.37 4.83
CA ASP A 73 1.54 12.99 4.97
C ASP A 73 0.44 11.99 4.63
N ILE A 74 -0.71 12.11 5.30
CA ILE A 74 -1.85 11.21 5.07
C ILE A 74 -2.34 11.24 3.62
N SER A 75 -2.20 12.36 2.94
CA SER A 75 -2.63 12.48 1.54
C SER A 75 -1.84 11.57 0.60
N ILE A 76 -0.59 11.25 0.95
CA ILE A 76 0.27 10.36 0.17
C ILE A 76 0.02 8.89 0.52
N LEU A 77 -0.32 8.63 1.79
CA LEU A 77 -0.58 7.27 2.29
C LEU A 77 -2.00 6.80 2.00
N ALA A 78 -2.95 7.71 1.92
CA ALA A 78 -4.35 7.40 1.69
C ALA A 78 -5.06 8.58 1.02
N ASP A 79 -5.60 9.50 1.81
CA ASP A 79 -6.31 10.68 1.31
C ASP A 79 -6.44 11.72 2.43
N LYS A 80 -6.52 12.99 2.07
CA LYS A 80 -6.69 14.09 3.02
C LYS A 80 -7.99 14.00 3.81
N SER A 81 -8.97 13.24 3.36
CA SER A 81 -10.23 13.02 4.07
C SER A 81 -10.10 12.05 5.24
N MET A 82 -8.96 11.38 5.37
CA MET A 82 -8.68 10.45 6.46
C MET A 82 -7.66 11.04 7.43
N THR A 83 -7.68 10.53 8.66
CA THR A 83 -6.59 10.77 9.61
C THR A 83 -5.63 9.58 9.61
N LYS A 84 -4.41 9.80 10.11
CA LYS A 84 -3.44 8.70 10.28
C LYS A 84 -3.97 7.63 11.23
N ASP A 85 -4.66 8.04 12.30
CA ASP A 85 -5.25 7.10 13.25
C ASP A 85 -6.31 6.21 12.59
N GLU A 86 -7.15 6.79 11.75
CA GLU A 86 -8.14 6.01 10.99
C GLU A 86 -7.47 5.00 10.05
N LEU A 87 -6.41 5.43 9.36
CA LEU A 87 -5.67 4.53 8.48
C LEU A 87 -5.01 3.40 9.27
N LEU A 88 -4.39 3.70 10.40
CA LEU A 88 -3.74 2.69 11.23
C LEU A 88 -4.74 1.69 11.79
N ASP A 89 -5.94 2.13 12.16
CA ASP A 89 -7.01 1.24 12.61
C ASP A 89 -7.42 0.25 11.51
N VAL A 90 -7.57 0.73 10.28
CA VAL A 90 -7.91 -0.12 9.14
C VAL A 90 -6.77 -1.14 8.89
N LEU A 91 -5.53 -0.68 8.92
CA LEU A 91 -4.38 -1.56 8.68
C LEU A 91 -4.26 -2.64 9.75
N GLN A 92 -4.60 -2.35 11.00
CA GLN A 92 -4.57 -3.35 12.07
C GLN A 92 -5.62 -4.44 11.90
N GLU A 93 -6.73 -4.15 11.25
CA GLU A 93 -7.73 -5.17 10.93
C GLU A 93 -7.20 -6.24 9.98
N PHE A 94 -6.31 -5.85 9.06
CA PHE A 94 -5.71 -6.76 8.07
C PHE A 94 -4.37 -7.31 8.51
N TYR A 95 -3.58 -6.51 9.24
CA TYR A 95 -2.19 -6.81 9.59
C TYR A 95 -1.99 -6.59 11.07
N THR A 96 -2.09 -7.65 11.87
CA THR A 96 -1.94 -7.58 13.32
C THR A 96 -0.53 -7.11 13.71
N GLU A 97 -0.37 -6.62 14.94
CA GLU A 97 0.94 -6.24 15.45
C GLU A 97 1.93 -7.41 15.40
N GLU A 98 1.46 -8.63 15.68
CA GLU A 98 2.29 -9.83 15.61
C GLU A 98 2.83 -10.06 14.21
N LYS A 99 2.01 -9.91 13.19
CA LYS A 99 2.43 -10.06 11.79
C LYS A 99 3.38 -8.95 11.37
N GLN A 100 3.15 -7.73 11.84
CA GLN A 100 4.06 -6.62 11.57
C GLN A 100 5.44 -6.89 12.18
N LYS A 101 5.49 -7.42 13.40
CA LYS A 101 6.75 -7.79 14.04
C LYS A 101 7.45 -8.94 13.32
N GLU A 102 6.68 -9.93 12.86
CA GLU A 102 7.21 -11.10 12.18
C GLU A 102 7.82 -10.77 10.82
N TYR A 103 7.12 -9.98 10.00
CA TYR A 103 7.52 -9.73 8.61
C TYR A 103 8.12 -8.35 8.38
N GLY A 104 7.83 -7.38 9.25
CA GLY A 104 8.04 -5.98 8.95
C GLY A 104 7.00 -5.47 7.96
N VAL A 105 7.04 -4.18 7.66
CA VAL A 105 6.10 -3.57 6.73
C VAL A 105 6.84 -2.93 5.57
N LEU A 106 6.13 -2.81 4.45
CA LEU A 106 6.65 -2.27 3.21
C LEU A 106 5.74 -1.15 2.71
N GLY A 107 6.33 0.01 2.48
CA GLY A 107 5.72 1.08 1.71
C GLY A 107 6.22 0.97 0.28
N ILE A 108 5.31 0.79 -0.66
CA ILE A 108 5.64 0.68 -2.08
C ILE A 108 5.33 2.03 -2.72
N ARG A 109 6.36 2.77 -3.12
CA ARG A 109 6.16 4.01 -3.86
C ARG A 109 5.85 3.69 -5.30
N ILE A 110 4.78 4.31 -5.80
CA ILE A 110 4.26 4.01 -7.13
C ILE A 110 4.09 5.27 -7.95
N GLU A 111 4.18 5.10 -9.26
CA GLU A 111 3.93 6.12 -10.27
C GLU A 111 2.97 5.55 -11.31
N ILE A 112 1.91 6.29 -11.56
CA ILE A 112 0.91 5.88 -12.55
C ILE A 112 1.36 6.29 -13.94
#